data_b2bf128b9f5c211d7b63f3d90f714592
#
_entry.id   b2bf128b9f5c211d7b63f3d90f714592
#
_cell.length_a   1.000
_cell.length_b   1.000
_cell.length_c   1.000
_cell.angle_alpha   90.00
_cell.angle_beta   90.00
_cell.angle_gamma   90.00
#
_symmetry.space_group_name_H-M   'P 1'
#
loop_
_entity.id
_entity.type
_entity.pdbx_description
1 polymer ?
#
loop_
_entity_poly.entity_id
_entity_poly.type
_entity_poly.pdbx_seq_one_letter_code
_entity_poly.pdbx_strand_id
1 'polypeptide(L)'
;LGLTIDYGPYGWIDNYDPEWTPNTTDFGMRRYRFGLQPQIGGWNVLRLAEALYPLIDDMDAVKSCMEDYEQAWQRSAEAMIVGKLGLDGHRGEGDDKLWLDLTELMQRVETDMTIVFRGLADTTDASDLAPIMEAFYGSPVQETLEAWTAWLSRYLERVDGIPHATRKARMDAYNPWFVLRNYLAQEAIEEAEQGDLSGVQRLLQAARQPYEVSTDHPTLGSKRPEWARNKPGCSALSCSS
;
A
#
# COMPACT_ATOMS: atom_id res chain seq x y z
N LEU A 1 -4.36 18.20 6.70
CA LEU A 1 -3.88 19.32 7.48
C LEU A 1 -3.62 18.85 8.87
N GLY A 2 -3.98 18.60 9.83
CA GLY A 2 -3.54 18.18 11.17
C GLY A 2 -2.77 16.88 11.25
N LEU A 3 -2.69 16.09 10.19
CA LEU A 3 -2.00 14.80 10.19
C LEU A 3 -0.55 14.89 9.68
N THR A 4 -0.14 16.04 9.13
CA THR A 4 1.19 16.26 8.57
C THR A 4 1.80 17.56 9.11
N ILE A 5 1.52 17.89 10.37
CA ILE A 5 2.12 19.06 11.03
C ILE A 5 3.60 18.81 11.32
N ASP A 6 3.94 17.58 11.64
CA ASP A 6 5.30 17.10 11.84
C ASP A 6 5.45 15.66 11.35
N TYR A 7 6.67 15.16 11.33
CA TYR A 7 7.02 13.77 11.07
C TYR A 7 7.21 13.01 12.40
N GLY A 8 6.29 13.24 13.34
CA GLY A 8 6.26 12.48 14.59
C GLY A 8 6.16 10.98 14.33
N PRO A 9 6.13 10.13 15.36
CA PRO A 9 6.13 8.69 15.19
C PRO A 9 5.02 8.23 14.23
N TYR A 10 5.40 7.76 13.09
CA TYR A 10 4.54 7.11 12.11
C TYR A 10 5.22 5.81 11.65
N GLY A 11 4.44 4.87 11.13
CA GLY A 11 4.95 3.58 10.69
C GLY A 11 4.50 3.23 9.29
N TRP A 12 5.21 2.29 8.70
CA TRP A 12 4.89 1.72 7.40
C TRP A 12 4.19 0.39 7.60
N ILE A 13 3.16 0.15 6.78
CA ILE A 13 2.45 -1.12 6.75
C ILE A 13 3.33 -2.17 6.05
N ASP A 14 3.55 -3.32 6.70
CA ASP A 14 4.28 -4.43 6.09
C ASP A 14 3.33 -5.39 5.35
N ASN A 15 2.42 -6.03 6.10
CA ASN A 15 1.38 -6.87 5.53
C ASN A 15 0.10 -6.07 5.28
N TYR A 16 -0.69 -6.49 4.30
CA TYR A 16 -1.98 -5.87 4.05
C TYR A 16 -2.94 -6.11 5.22
N ASP A 17 -3.22 -5.05 5.95
CA ASP A 17 -4.18 -5.03 7.06
C ASP A 17 -4.95 -3.70 7.06
N PRO A 18 -6.22 -3.68 6.65
CA PRO A 18 -7.02 -2.46 6.66
C PRO A 18 -7.25 -1.89 8.07
N GLU A 19 -7.09 -2.70 9.11
CA GLU A 19 -7.22 -2.28 10.51
C GLU A 19 -5.90 -1.79 11.12
N TRP A 20 -4.79 -1.88 10.38
CA TRP A 20 -3.51 -1.40 10.86
C TRP A 20 -3.51 0.11 11.12
N THR A 21 -2.97 0.50 12.27
CA THR A 21 -2.71 1.90 12.62
C THR A 21 -1.27 2.06 13.12
N PRO A 22 -0.54 3.11 12.66
CA PRO A 22 0.86 3.29 13.02
C PRO A 22 1.06 3.70 14.46
N ASN A 23 0.03 4.26 15.11
CA ASN A 23 0.14 4.91 16.40
C ASN A 23 -0.61 4.15 17.48
N THR A 24 0.11 3.73 18.53
CA THR A 24 -0.47 3.01 19.67
C THR A 24 -1.54 3.82 20.41
N THR A 25 -1.47 5.16 20.37
CA THR A 25 -2.50 6.03 20.98
C THR A 25 -3.84 5.98 20.27
N ASP A 26 -3.88 5.54 19.01
CA ASP A 26 -5.10 5.36 18.22
C ASP A 26 -5.69 3.93 18.32
N PHE A 27 -5.07 3.00 19.05
CA PHE A 27 -5.52 1.61 19.10
C PHE A 27 -6.95 1.42 19.63
N GLY A 28 -7.44 2.32 20.47
CA GLY A 28 -8.78 2.23 21.03
C GLY A 28 -9.89 2.48 20.01
N MET A 29 -9.75 3.45 19.13
CA MET A 29 -10.75 3.83 18.12
C MET A 29 -10.33 3.51 16.69
N ARG A 30 -9.05 3.33 16.44
CA ARG A 30 -8.43 3.10 15.13
C ARG A 30 -8.92 4.09 14.06
N ARG A 31 -9.06 5.36 14.48
CA ARG A 31 -9.57 6.43 13.63
C ARG A 31 -8.72 6.60 12.37
N TYR A 32 -7.40 6.45 12.50
CA TYR A 32 -6.44 6.67 11.43
C TYR A 32 -5.90 5.36 10.84
N ARG A 33 -6.65 4.26 10.99
CA ARG A 33 -6.28 2.98 10.37
C ARG A 33 -6.20 3.08 8.86
N PHE A 34 -5.41 2.21 8.25
CA PHE A 34 -5.14 2.21 6.82
C PHE A 34 -6.42 2.20 5.96
N GLY A 35 -7.37 1.30 6.26
CA GLY A 35 -8.61 1.18 5.51
C GLY A 35 -9.59 2.35 5.69
N LEU A 36 -9.40 3.23 6.70
CA LEU A 36 -10.27 4.38 6.92
C LEU A 36 -9.71 5.70 6.31
N GLN A 37 -8.52 5.69 5.73
CA GLN A 37 -7.88 6.89 5.20
C GLN A 37 -8.77 7.69 4.22
N PRO A 38 -9.53 7.05 3.30
CA PRO A 38 -10.44 7.78 2.41
C PRO A 38 -11.48 8.63 3.15
N GLN A 39 -12.14 8.04 4.14
CA GLN A 39 -13.17 8.70 4.92
C GLN A 39 -12.61 9.82 5.80
N ILE A 40 -11.42 9.59 6.39
CA ILE A 40 -10.75 10.62 7.18
C ILE A 40 -10.26 11.77 6.30
N GLY A 41 -9.80 11.47 5.07
CA GLY A 41 -9.48 12.50 4.07
C GLY A 41 -10.68 13.40 3.78
N GLY A 42 -11.84 12.81 3.46
CA GLY A 42 -13.09 13.55 3.24
C GLY A 42 -13.52 14.37 4.45
N TRP A 43 -13.44 13.77 5.66
CA TRP A 43 -13.72 14.50 6.90
C TRP A 43 -12.80 15.70 7.10
N ASN A 44 -11.50 15.58 6.81
CA ASN A 44 -10.56 16.69 6.92
C ASN A 44 -10.88 17.82 5.92
N VAL A 45 -11.26 17.48 4.69
CA VAL A 45 -11.67 18.47 3.68
C VAL A 45 -12.92 19.21 4.14
N LEU A 46 -13.89 18.48 4.72
CA LEU A 46 -15.11 19.11 5.29
C LEU A 46 -14.76 20.06 6.44
N ARG A 47 -13.87 19.68 7.38
CA ARG A 47 -13.44 20.59 8.46
C ARG A 47 -12.72 21.83 7.93
N LEU A 48 -11.93 21.70 6.85
CA LEU A 48 -11.33 22.85 6.20
C LEU A 48 -12.38 23.76 5.58
N ALA A 49 -13.35 23.19 4.88
CA ALA A 49 -14.44 23.95 4.27
C ALA A 49 -15.27 24.73 5.34
N GLU A 50 -15.59 24.11 6.47
CA GLU A 50 -16.26 24.77 7.59
C GLU A 50 -15.43 25.93 8.16
N ALA A 51 -14.10 25.74 8.31
CA ALA A 51 -13.22 26.80 8.81
C ALA A 51 -13.10 28.00 7.85
N LEU A 52 -13.24 27.74 6.54
CA LEU A 52 -13.18 28.78 5.51
C LEU A 52 -14.55 29.41 5.21
N TYR A 53 -15.64 28.78 5.63
CA TYR A 53 -16.99 29.24 5.35
C TYR A 53 -17.25 30.72 5.71
N PRO A 54 -16.77 31.24 6.86
CA PRO A 54 -16.97 32.66 7.18
C PRO A 54 -16.31 33.65 6.21
N LEU A 55 -15.36 33.17 5.39
CA LEU A 55 -14.69 33.98 4.35
C LEU A 55 -15.36 33.82 2.98
N ILE A 56 -15.91 32.64 2.72
CA ILE A 56 -16.54 32.28 1.44
C ILE A 56 -17.99 32.76 1.42
N ASP A 57 -18.72 32.58 2.52
CA ASP A 57 -20.13 32.90 2.75
C ASP A 57 -21.06 32.40 1.62
N ASP A 58 -20.72 31.25 1.03
CA ASP A 58 -21.47 30.60 -0.04
C ASP A 58 -21.52 29.07 0.20
N MET A 59 -22.68 28.58 0.61
CA MET A 59 -22.89 27.16 0.92
C MET A 59 -22.88 26.30 -0.35
N ASP A 60 -23.29 26.82 -1.48
CA ASP A 60 -23.34 26.05 -2.72
C ASP A 60 -21.92 25.87 -3.29
N ALA A 61 -21.06 26.87 -3.12
CA ALA A 61 -19.63 26.72 -3.42
C ALA A 61 -18.98 25.64 -2.53
N VAL A 62 -19.30 25.59 -1.24
CA VAL A 62 -18.79 24.55 -0.32
C VAL A 62 -19.27 23.16 -0.73
N LYS A 63 -20.52 22.99 -1.08
CA LYS A 63 -21.08 21.70 -1.56
C LYS A 63 -20.38 21.26 -2.85
N SER A 64 -20.22 22.17 -3.81
CA SER A 64 -19.52 21.90 -5.07
C SER A 64 -18.09 21.41 -4.82
N CYS A 65 -17.35 22.03 -3.90
CA CYS A 65 -16.00 21.57 -3.54
C CYS A 65 -16.00 20.15 -2.93
N MET A 66 -17.01 19.78 -2.16
CA MET A 66 -17.13 18.43 -1.61
C MET A 66 -17.44 17.41 -2.71
N GLU A 67 -18.30 17.73 -3.65
CA GLU A 67 -18.60 16.90 -4.83
C GLU A 67 -17.36 16.73 -5.71
N ASP A 68 -16.58 17.78 -5.93
CA ASP A 68 -15.33 17.74 -6.68
C ASP A 68 -14.31 16.83 -5.98
N TYR A 69 -14.23 16.87 -4.66
CA TYR A 69 -13.37 15.97 -3.87
C TYR A 69 -13.77 14.51 -4.08
N GLU A 70 -15.05 14.18 -3.94
CA GLU A 70 -15.57 12.82 -4.11
C GLU A 70 -15.28 12.28 -5.51
N GLN A 71 -15.52 13.08 -6.54
CA GLN A 71 -15.23 12.72 -7.93
C GLN A 71 -13.72 12.55 -8.17
N ALA A 72 -12.88 13.42 -7.60
CA ALA A 72 -11.44 13.31 -7.70
C ALA A 72 -10.93 12.04 -7.01
N TRP A 73 -11.49 11.71 -5.84
CA TRP A 73 -11.20 10.48 -5.13
C TRP A 73 -11.55 9.25 -5.98
N GLN A 74 -12.77 9.18 -6.51
CA GLN A 74 -13.21 8.05 -7.33
C GLN A 74 -12.31 7.86 -8.55
N ARG A 75 -12.03 8.93 -9.33
CA ARG A 75 -11.12 8.85 -10.47
C ARG A 75 -9.72 8.36 -10.08
N SER A 76 -9.22 8.79 -8.92
CA SER A 76 -7.90 8.37 -8.43
C SER A 76 -7.89 6.90 -8.00
N ALA A 77 -8.96 6.42 -7.37
CA ALA A 77 -9.11 5.02 -6.99
C ALA A 77 -9.18 4.10 -8.23
N GLU A 78 -9.98 4.46 -9.23
CA GLU A 78 -10.06 3.75 -10.51
C GLU A 78 -8.69 3.71 -11.22
N ALA A 79 -7.99 4.85 -11.28
CA ALA A 79 -6.66 4.92 -11.86
C ALA A 79 -5.64 4.07 -11.10
N MET A 80 -5.75 4.01 -9.76
CA MET A 80 -4.92 3.14 -8.92
C MET A 80 -5.16 1.66 -9.23
N ILE A 81 -6.41 1.22 -9.34
CA ILE A 81 -6.75 -0.17 -9.70
C ILE A 81 -6.15 -0.52 -11.06
N VAL A 82 -6.37 0.34 -12.05
CA VAL A 82 -5.83 0.19 -13.41
C VAL A 82 -4.32 0.05 -13.40
N GLY A 83 -3.62 0.96 -12.70
CA GLY A 83 -2.17 0.95 -12.64
C GLY A 83 -1.61 -0.26 -11.92
N LYS A 84 -2.15 -0.58 -10.73
CA LYS A 84 -1.67 -1.71 -9.92
C LYS A 84 -1.88 -3.06 -10.57
N LEU A 85 -2.98 -3.25 -11.28
CA LEU A 85 -3.32 -4.51 -11.96
C LEU A 85 -2.90 -4.52 -13.45
N GLY A 86 -2.33 -3.44 -13.98
CA GLY A 86 -1.86 -3.37 -15.36
C GLY A 86 -2.98 -3.41 -16.40
N LEU A 87 -4.18 -2.96 -16.04
CA LEU A 87 -5.35 -2.97 -16.93
C LEU A 87 -5.20 -1.94 -18.06
N ASP A 88 -6.00 -2.10 -19.10
CA ASP A 88 -6.08 -1.17 -20.24
C ASP A 88 -7.06 0.00 -20.04
N GLY A 89 -7.74 0.03 -18.89
CA GLY A 89 -8.72 0.99 -18.45
C GLY A 89 -9.64 0.38 -17.41
N HIS A 90 -10.37 1.20 -16.65
CA HIS A 90 -11.36 0.74 -15.68
C HIS A 90 -12.68 0.39 -16.38
N ARG A 91 -13.21 -0.80 -16.14
CA ARG A 91 -14.45 -1.33 -16.76
C ARG A 91 -15.62 -1.43 -15.76
N GLY A 92 -15.62 -0.58 -14.71
CA GLY A 92 -16.68 -0.50 -13.72
C GLY A 92 -16.70 -1.66 -12.71
N GLU A 93 -17.89 -2.07 -12.29
CA GLU A 93 -18.11 -3.00 -11.17
C GLU A 93 -17.30 -4.31 -11.23
N GLY A 94 -16.97 -4.79 -12.42
CA GLY A 94 -16.15 -5.99 -12.59
C GLY A 94 -14.72 -5.81 -12.08
N ASP A 95 -14.11 -4.66 -12.37
CA ASP A 95 -12.77 -4.33 -11.92
C ASP A 95 -12.76 -3.97 -10.42
N ASP A 96 -13.82 -3.29 -9.94
CA ASP A 96 -14.00 -3.02 -8.51
C ASP A 96 -14.10 -4.31 -7.71
N LYS A 97 -14.88 -5.28 -8.22
CA LYS A 97 -14.99 -6.60 -7.59
C LYS A 97 -13.67 -7.36 -7.61
N LEU A 98 -12.94 -7.31 -8.73
CA LEU A 98 -11.63 -7.95 -8.84
C LEU A 98 -10.66 -7.38 -7.80
N TRP A 99 -10.68 -6.07 -7.59
CA TRP A 99 -9.89 -5.38 -6.57
C TRP A 99 -10.29 -5.77 -5.14
N LEU A 100 -11.59 -5.75 -4.84
CA LEU A 100 -12.10 -6.12 -3.52
C LEU A 100 -11.76 -7.57 -3.16
N ASP A 101 -11.98 -8.51 -4.09
CA ASP A 101 -11.65 -9.91 -3.88
C ASP A 101 -10.14 -10.12 -3.64
N LEU A 102 -9.27 -9.35 -4.32
CA LEU A 102 -7.82 -9.37 -4.06
C LEU A 102 -7.48 -8.91 -2.64
N THR A 103 -8.10 -7.81 -2.22
CA THR A 103 -7.85 -7.26 -0.88
C THR A 103 -8.35 -8.19 0.23
N GLU A 104 -9.44 -8.93 -0.01
CA GLU A 104 -9.91 -9.98 0.89
C GLU A 104 -8.95 -11.19 0.92
N LEU A 105 -8.43 -11.61 -0.23
CA LEU A 105 -7.45 -12.70 -0.30
C LEU A 105 -6.17 -12.37 0.47
N MET A 106 -5.66 -11.15 0.35
CA MET A 106 -4.47 -10.70 1.09
C MET A 106 -4.66 -10.69 2.62
N GLN A 107 -5.90 -10.76 3.12
CA GLN A 107 -6.21 -10.83 4.55
C GLN A 107 -6.37 -12.26 5.06
N ARG A 108 -6.58 -13.26 4.19
CA ARG A 108 -6.76 -14.68 4.60
C ARG A 108 -5.49 -15.30 5.18
N VAL A 109 -4.35 -14.81 4.76
CA VAL A 109 -3.04 -15.11 5.32
C VAL A 109 -2.25 -13.80 5.33
N GLU A 110 -1.42 -13.60 6.34
CA GLU A 110 -0.58 -12.41 6.43
C GLU A 110 0.26 -12.25 5.17
N THR A 111 0.01 -11.20 4.40
CA THR A 111 0.52 -11.05 3.02
C THR A 111 1.13 -9.67 2.81
N ASP A 112 2.34 -9.62 2.29
CA ASP A 112 3.02 -8.39 1.86
C ASP A 112 2.45 -7.88 0.54
N MET A 113 1.67 -6.80 0.58
CA MET A 113 1.01 -6.29 -0.63
C MET A 113 1.98 -5.77 -1.69
N THR A 114 3.13 -5.23 -1.30
CA THR A 114 4.14 -4.72 -2.24
C THR A 114 4.68 -5.86 -3.09
N ILE A 115 5.02 -6.98 -2.44
CA ILE A 115 5.53 -8.17 -3.12
C ILE A 115 4.44 -8.83 -3.98
N VAL A 116 3.17 -8.86 -3.51
CA VAL A 116 2.05 -9.37 -4.32
C VAL A 116 1.96 -8.62 -5.66
N PHE A 117 1.91 -7.28 -5.62
CA PHE A 117 1.76 -6.50 -6.86
C PHE A 117 2.94 -6.66 -7.82
N ARG A 118 4.16 -6.83 -7.29
CA ARG A 118 5.34 -7.13 -8.12
C ARG A 118 5.27 -8.55 -8.70
N GLY A 119 4.87 -9.54 -7.90
CA GLY A 119 4.69 -10.92 -8.36
C GLY A 119 3.58 -11.06 -9.40
N LEU A 120 2.46 -10.34 -9.24
CA LEU A 120 1.38 -10.33 -10.22
C LEU A 120 1.82 -9.84 -11.61
N ALA A 121 2.83 -8.95 -11.67
CA ALA A 121 3.40 -8.50 -12.94
C ALA A 121 4.06 -9.64 -13.73
N ASP A 122 4.60 -10.65 -13.04
CA ASP A 122 5.25 -11.82 -13.63
C ASP A 122 4.29 -12.99 -13.88
N THR A 123 3.08 -12.96 -13.33
CA THR A 123 2.10 -14.04 -13.43
C THR A 123 1.54 -14.16 -14.86
N THR A 124 1.65 -15.35 -15.45
CA THR A 124 1.12 -15.70 -16.80
C THR A 124 0.24 -16.94 -16.80
N ASP A 125 0.25 -17.71 -15.71
CA ASP A 125 -0.54 -18.93 -15.53
C ASP A 125 -1.19 -18.90 -14.14
N ALA A 126 -2.51 -19.08 -14.09
CA ALA A 126 -3.27 -19.07 -12.85
C ALA A 126 -2.93 -20.23 -11.90
N SER A 127 -2.41 -21.33 -12.42
CA SER A 127 -1.99 -22.48 -11.63
C SER A 127 -0.59 -22.33 -11.02
N ASP A 128 0.21 -21.38 -11.52
CA ASP A 128 1.53 -21.07 -10.99
C ASP A 128 1.45 -19.92 -9.97
N LEU A 129 1.47 -20.26 -8.70
CA LEU A 129 1.48 -19.29 -7.59
C LEU A 129 2.89 -18.85 -7.19
N ALA A 130 3.95 -19.43 -7.78
CA ALA A 130 5.34 -19.12 -7.40
C ALA A 130 5.64 -17.61 -7.39
N PRO A 131 5.17 -16.79 -8.36
CA PRO A 131 5.45 -15.35 -8.36
C PRO A 131 4.94 -14.58 -7.13
N ILE A 132 3.89 -15.09 -6.47
CA ILE A 132 3.30 -14.43 -5.29
C ILE A 132 3.60 -15.13 -3.97
N MET A 133 4.18 -16.34 -3.99
CA MET A 133 4.45 -17.11 -2.77
C MET A 133 5.38 -16.40 -1.79
N GLU A 134 6.34 -15.63 -2.30
CA GLU A 134 7.27 -14.85 -1.46
C GLU A 134 6.57 -13.76 -0.64
N ALA A 135 5.36 -13.35 -1.03
CA ALA A 135 4.60 -12.35 -0.31
C ALA A 135 3.99 -12.86 1.00
N PHE A 136 3.84 -14.17 1.18
CA PHE A 136 3.20 -14.71 2.37
C PHE A 136 4.18 -14.79 3.55
N TYR A 137 3.74 -14.33 4.72
CA TYR A 137 4.50 -14.47 5.97
C TYR A 137 4.34 -15.84 6.62
N GLY A 138 3.24 -16.53 6.33
CA GLY A 138 2.97 -17.88 6.77
C GLY A 138 2.69 -18.83 5.62
N SER A 139 2.44 -20.09 5.91
CA SER A 139 2.03 -21.08 4.92
C SER A 139 0.51 -21.01 4.73
N PRO A 140 0.01 -20.60 3.56
CA PRO A 140 -1.41 -20.61 3.28
C PRO A 140 -1.96 -22.03 3.29
N VAL A 141 -3.19 -22.22 3.79
CA VAL A 141 -3.91 -23.49 3.71
C VAL A 141 -4.40 -23.74 2.29
N GLN A 142 -4.69 -24.99 1.96
CA GLN A 142 -5.09 -25.40 0.61
C GLN A 142 -6.28 -24.60 0.06
N GLU A 143 -7.29 -24.34 0.88
CA GLU A 143 -8.44 -23.52 0.50
C GLU A 143 -8.05 -22.09 0.07
N THR A 144 -7.06 -21.49 0.76
CA THR A 144 -6.54 -20.18 0.39
C THR A 144 -5.80 -20.21 -0.93
N LEU A 145 -4.99 -21.25 -1.19
CA LEU A 145 -4.31 -21.44 -2.48
C LEU A 145 -5.30 -21.61 -3.63
N GLU A 146 -6.35 -22.39 -3.43
CA GLU A 146 -7.44 -22.57 -4.41
C GLU A 146 -8.16 -21.23 -4.70
N ALA A 147 -8.42 -20.44 -3.67
CA ALA A 147 -9.01 -19.11 -3.84
C ALA A 147 -8.11 -18.16 -4.62
N TRP A 148 -6.78 -18.16 -4.39
CA TRP A 148 -5.82 -17.42 -5.18
C TRP A 148 -5.80 -17.88 -6.64
N THR A 149 -5.79 -19.17 -6.90
CA THR A 149 -5.86 -19.73 -8.27
C THR A 149 -7.13 -19.29 -8.99
N ALA A 150 -8.28 -19.34 -8.31
CA ALA A 150 -9.55 -18.89 -8.87
C ALA A 150 -9.56 -17.38 -9.15
N TRP A 151 -8.95 -16.57 -8.28
CA TRP A 151 -8.82 -15.14 -8.51
C TRP A 151 -7.87 -14.85 -9.68
N LEU A 152 -6.71 -15.51 -9.74
CA LEU A 152 -5.74 -15.36 -10.83
C LEU A 152 -6.35 -15.75 -12.19
N SER A 153 -7.20 -16.76 -12.24
CA SER A 153 -7.91 -17.15 -13.47
C SER A 153 -8.76 -15.98 -13.99
N ARG A 154 -9.56 -15.34 -13.12
CA ARG A 154 -10.37 -14.16 -13.49
C ARG A 154 -9.51 -12.95 -13.86
N TYR A 155 -8.42 -12.74 -13.15
CA TYR A 155 -7.48 -11.67 -13.44
C TYR A 155 -6.83 -11.85 -14.81
N LEU A 156 -6.34 -13.04 -15.13
CA LEU A 156 -5.73 -13.35 -16.43
C LEU A 156 -6.74 -13.27 -17.58
N GLU A 157 -7.98 -13.69 -17.37
CA GLU A 157 -9.08 -13.47 -18.31
C GLU A 157 -9.34 -11.96 -18.55
N ARG A 158 -9.34 -11.15 -17.48
CA ARG A 158 -9.55 -9.70 -17.58
C ARG A 158 -8.43 -8.98 -18.35
N VAL A 159 -7.21 -9.46 -18.26
CA VAL A 159 -6.04 -8.89 -18.96
C VAL A 159 -5.72 -9.60 -20.28
N ASP A 160 -6.55 -10.54 -20.69
CA ASP A 160 -6.41 -11.20 -21.99
C ASP A 160 -6.42 -10.17 -23.13
N GLY A 161 -5.55 -10.37 -24.11
CA GLY A 161 -5.33 -9.42 -25.22
C GLY A 161 -4.31 -8.30 -24.88
N ILE A 162 -3.87 -8.12 -23.63
CA ILE A 162 -2.76 -7.24 -23.28
C ILE A 162 -1.46 -8.05 -23.33
N PRO A 163 -0.47 -7.73 -24.20
CA PRO A 163 0.79 -8.44 -24.23
C PRO A 163 1.47 -8.43 -22.86
N HIS A 164 1.93 -9.57 -22.38
CA HIS A 164 2.53 -9.71 -21.03
C HIS A 164 3.63 -8.69 -20.77
N ALA A 165 4.54 -8.49 -21.71
CA ALA A 165 5.62 -7.50 -21.56
C ALA A 165 5.08 -6.07 -21.38
N THR A 166 3.99 -5.70 -22.07
CA THR A 166 3.35 -4.39 -21.93
C THR A 166 2.68 -4.26 -20.56
N ARG A 167 1.96 -5.28 -20.12
CA ARG A 167 1.32 -5.32 -18.79
C ARG A 167 2.39 -5.22 -17.70
N LYS A 168 3.42 -6.06 -17.76
CA LYS A 168 4.52 -6.05 -16.79
C LYS A 168 5.19 -4.68 -16.71
N ALA A 169 5.52 -4.07 -17.82
CA ALA A 169 6.15 -2.75 -17.83
C ALA A 169 5.27 -1.67 -17.18
N ARG A 170 3.95 -1.70 -17.40
CA ARG A 170 2.99 -0.79 -16.73
C ARG A 170 2.95 -1.04 -15.23
N MET A 171 2.85 -2.30 -14.82
CA MET A 171 2.79 -2.67 -13.41
C MET A 171 4.09 -2.34 -12.68
N ASP A 172 5.24 -2.60 -13.27
CA ASP A 172 6.54 -2.28 -12.70
C ASP A 172 6.76 -0.77 -12.54
N ALA A 173 6.23 0.03 -13.46
CA ALA A 173 6.26 1.49 -13.36
C ALA A 173 5.28 2.06 -12.32
N TYR A 174 4.25 1.31 -11.93
CA TYR A 174 3.22 1.76 -10.99
C TYR A 174 3.38 1.16 -9.59
N ASN A 175 3.85 -0.07 -9.49
CA ASN A 175 4.06 -0.77 -8.23
C ASN A 175 5.54 -0.67 -7.82
N PRO A 176 5.86 0.00 -6.71
CA PRO A 176 7.25 0.12 -6.29
C PRO A 176 7.83 -1.26 -5.96
N TRP A 177 9.10 -1.45 -6.29
CA TRP A 177 9.89 -2.58 -5.81
C TRP A 177 10.36 -2.35 -4.37
N PHE A 178 10.73 -1.11 -4.06
CA PHE A 178 11.15 -0.69 -2.73
C PHE A 178 10.07 0.15 -2.07
N VAL A 179 9.75 -0.19 -0.84
CA VAL A 179 9.01 0.67 0.10
C VAL A 179 9.80 0.73 1.40
N LEU A 180 9.78 1.90 2.05
CA LEU A 180 10.40 2.00 3.35
C LEU A 180 9.63 1.12 4.35
N ARG A 181 10.38 0.41 5.21
CA ARG A 181 9.82 -0.49 6.23
C ARG A 181 10.37 -0.12 7.59
N ASN A 182 9.57 -0.35 8.63
CA ASN A 182 9.97 -0.01 9.99
C ASN A 182 11.30 -0.67 10.40
N TYR A 183 11.52 -1.94 10.04
CA TYR A 183 12.75 -2.64 10.40
C TYR A 183 13.98 -2.08 9.67
N LEU A 184 13.84 -1.65 8.41
CA LEU A 184 14.92 -1.02 7.66
C LEU A 184 15.29 0.35 8.25
N ALA A 185 14.29 1.12 8.67
CA ALA A 185 14.51 2.39 9.35
C ALA A 185 15.22 2.15 10.70
N GLN A 186 14.80 1.13 11.45
CA GLN A 186 15.40 0.79 12.74
C GLN A 186 16.86 0.35 12.60
N GLU A 187 17.19 -0.47 11.61
CA GLU A 187 18.58 -0.85 11.30
C GLU A 187 19.43 0.38 10.96
N ALA A 188 18.92 1.28 10.12
CA ALA A 188 19.64 2.52 9.77
C ALA A 188 19.81 3.46 10.97
N ILE A 189 18.85 3.51 11.90
CA ILE A 189 18.97 4.25 13.16
C ILE A 189 20.06 3.64 14.03
N GLU A 190 20.07 2.33 14.21
CA GLU A 190 21.07 1.61 15.03
C GLU A 190 22.50 1.79 14.46
N GLU A 191 22.67 1.80 13.12
CA GLU A 191 23.94 2.14 12.46
C GLU A 191 24.33 3.61 12.74
N ALA A 192 23.39 4.55 12.60
CA ALA A 192 23.62 5.98 12.80
C ALA A 192 24.00 6.32 14.25
N GLU A 193 23.42 5.66 15.25
CA GLU A 193 23.79 5.80 16.67
C GLU A 193 25.25 5.40 16.94
N GLN A 194 25.83 4.53 16.11
CA GLN A 194 27.24 4.14 16.14
C GLN A 194 28.12 5.06 15.29
N GLY A 195 27.55 6.11 14.69
CA GLY A 195 28.25 7.08 13.84
C GLY A 195 28.34 6.67 12.36
N ASP A 196 27.69 5.56 11.96
CA ASP A 196 27.65 5.12 10.56
C ASP A 196 26.31 5.55 9.89
N LEU A 197 26.42 6.51 8.96
CA LEU A 197 25.26 7.00 8.19
C LEU A 197 25.01 6.25 6.88
N SER A 198 25.77 5.19 6.62
CA SER A 198 25.65 4.43 5.35
C SER A 198 24.25 3.83 5.15
N GLY A 199 23.61 3.34 6.21
CA GLY A 199 22.24 2.83 6.20
C GLY A 199 21.24 3.90 5.76
N VAL A 200 21.32 5.09 6.35
CA VAL A 200 20.44 6.22 5.96
C VAL A 200 20.64 6.60 4.50
N GLN A 201 21.89 6.65 4.02
CA GLN A 201 22.20 6.99 2.64
C GLN A 201 21.66 5.91 1.67
N ARG A 202 21.82 4.64 2.01
CA ARG A 202 21.31 3.48 1.26
C ARG A 202 19.78 3.54 1.11
N LEU A 203 19.05 3.78 2.20
CA LEU A 203 17.59 3.91 2.17
C LEU A 203 17.14 5.14 1.38
N LEU A 204 17.83 6.27 1.51
CA LEU A 204 17.55 7.47 0.73
C LEU A 204 17.74 7.23 -0.77
N GLN A 205 18.79 6.53 -1.17
CA GLN A 205 19.04 6.18 -2.57
C GLN A 205 17.93 5.29 -3.12
N ALA A 206 17.54 4.23 -2.39
CA ALA A 206 16.45 3.36 -2.79
C ALA A 206 15.10 4.10 -2.88
N ALA A 207 14.82 5.01 -1.94
CA ALA A 207 13.60 5.82 -1.93
C ALA A 207 13.52 6.83 -3.10
N ARG A 208 14.64 7.20 -3.70
CA ARG A 208 14.68 8.05 -4.91
C ARG A 208 14.38 7.30 -6.19
N GLN A 209 14.56 5.97 -6.20
CA GLN A 209 14.33 5.09 -7.35
C GLN A 209 13.48 3.86 -6.93
N PRO A 210 12.28 4.05 -6.34
CA PRO A 210 11.55 2.98 -5.67
C PRO A 210 10.99 1.92 -6.62
N TYR A 211 10.92 2.20 -7.92
CA TYR A 211 10.41 1.30 -8.94
C TYR A 211 11.50 0.42 -9.57
N GLU A 212 12.76 0.77 -9.38
CA GLU A 212 13.91 0.03 -9.92
C GLU A 212 14.38 -1.05 -8.94
N VAL A 213 14.70 -2.22 -9.48
CA VAL A 213 15.29 -3.30 -8.68
C VAL A 213 16.75 -2.96 -8.38
N SER A 214 17.09 -2.85 -7.10
CA SER A 214 18.47 -2.60 -6.70
C SER A 214 19.30 -3.90 -6.84
N THR A 215 20.31 -3.88 -7.70
CA THR A 215 21.28 -4.97 -7.83
C THR A 215 22.31 -4.96 -6.69
N ASP A 216 22.61 -3.79 -6.15
CA ASP A 216 23.60 -3.61 -5.07
C ASP A 216 23.03 -3.99 -3.70
N HIS A 217 21.72 -3.82 -3.53
CA HIS A 217 21.02 -4.07 -2.27
C HIS A 217 19.72 -4.85 -2.49
N PRO A 218 19.77 -6.10 -2.98
CA PRO A 218 18.56 -6.86 -3.36
C PRO A 218 17.66 -7.17 -2.17
N THR A 219 18.16 -7.17 -0.96
CA THR A 219 17.39 -7.42 0.27
C THR A 219 16.44 -6.28 0.65
N LEU A 220 16.61 -5.08 0.09
CA LEU A 220 15.71 -3.95 0.37
C LEU A 220 14.29 -4.17 -0.14
N GLY A 221 14.10 -5.02 -1.16
CA GLY A 221 12.78 -5.43 -1.65
C GLY A 221 12.16 -6.61 -0.89
N SER A 222 12.84 -7.15 0.13
CA SER A 222 12.35 -8.30 0.89
C SER A 222 11.26 -7.94 1.89
N LYS A 223 10.41 -8.92 2.22
CA LYS A 223 9.43 -8.77 3.28
C LYS A 223 10.10 -8.62 4.66
N ARG A 224 9.35 -8.12 5.64
CA ARG A 224 9.80 -7.99 7.02
C ARG A 224 10.33 -9.35 7.54
N PRO A 225 11.55 -9.40 8.11
CA PRO A 225 12.06 -10.61 8.74
C PRO A 225 11.33 -10.91 10.06
N GLU A 226 11.29 -12.18 10.46
CA GLU A 226 10.54 -12.60 11.64
C GLU A 226 11.03 -11.94 12.95
N TRP A 227 12.34 -11.68 13.08
CA TRP A 227 12.89 -10.99 14.24
C TRP A 227 12.32 -9.59 14.48
N ALA A 228 11.89 -8.91 13.39
CA ALA A 228 11.35 -7.56 13.46
C ALA A 228 9.87 -7.52 13.86
N ARG A 229 9.17 -8.65 13.81
CA ARG A 229 7.73 -8.74 14.08
C ARG A 229 7.33 -8.13 15.41
N ASN A 230 8.09 -8.37 16.46
CA ASN A 230 7.79 -7.93 17.82
C ASN A 230 8.87 -7.02 18.42
N LYS A 231 9.86 -6.59 17.63
CA LYS A 231 10.92 -5.69 18.12
C LYS A 231 10.35 -4.27 18.30
N PRO A 232 10.55 -3.65 19.48
CA PRO A 232 10.24 -2.22 19.67
C PRO A 232 10.91 -1.36 18.59
N GLY A 233 10.22 -0.34 18.11
CA GLY A 233 10.65 0.48 16.96
C GLY A 233 10.32 -0.11 15.58
N CYS A 234 10.04 -1.43 15.50
CA CYS A 234 9.61 -2.08 14.27
C CYS A 234 8.11 -2.39 14.23
N SER A 235 7.51 -2.74 15.37
CA SER A 235 6.13 -3.26 15.43
C SER A 235 5.12 -2.28 16.04
N ALA A 236 5.55 -1.40 16.92
CA ALA A 236 4.68 -0.45 17.61
C ALA A 236 5.41 0.87 17.83
N LEU A 237 4.79 1.95 17.40
CA LEU A 237 5.29 3.31 17.53
C LEU A 237 4.30 4.13 18.37
N SER A 238 4.80 5.10 19.14
CA SER A 238 3.97 5.99 19.96
C SER A 238 4.43 7.44 19.81
N CYS A 239 3.46 8.36 19.70
CA CYS A 239 3.74 9.80 19.74
C CYS A 239 4.13 10.30 21.14
N SER A 240 4.07 9.46 22.17
CA SER A 240 4.32 9.82 23.56
C SER A 240 5.64 9.27 24.10
N SER A 241 6.51 8.76 23.26
CA SER A 241 7.84 8.28 23.65
C SER A 241 8.90 9.33 23.42
#